data_94371503d480867116ea89b210bdb423
#
_entry.id   94371503d480867116ea89b210bdb423
#
_cell.length_a   1.000
_cell.length_b   1.000
_cell.length_c   1.000
_cell.angle_alpha   90.00
_cell.angle_beta   90.00
_cell.angle_gamma   90.00
#
_symmetry.space_group_name_H-M   'P 1'
#
loop_
_entity.id
_entity.type
_entity.pdbx_description
1 polymer ?
#
loop_
_entity_poly.entity_id
_entity_poly.type
_entity_poly.pdbx_seq_one_letter_code
_entity_poly.pdbx_strand_id
1 'polypeptide(L)'
;KPVELKVENGKVMAKYSEIMDTKERSIVFKVKVKDSVAIGKDITNKAIIHVDDPNHPVIDPTAKITPQYKDGKIATHKKVNNHKPKLGEEIEYRISFNNTVKDGKLAEVKIEDEIPSGLEYVKDSLKAEGDKPAPVELKEEAGKVSAKYENITDMKERSIIFKVKVKDSVEVDKAIVNKAIVDDTKNPPERPEVEITPQHKDGKVKADKKVNKKDPKLGEEVEYRISFKNTVENGKLEKVIIEDTIPNGLEYVKGSEKAEGDKPAPLKLSVKDGKVIAEYENITDMKERSIVFKVKVKEEAEVGKEIINKAIVDDMKHPKEPEAKITPLHKDGKIKA
;
A
#
# COMPACT_ATOMS: atom_id res chain seq x y z
N LYS A 1 62.76 36.82 12.29
CA LYS A 1 62.22 35.48 12.59
C LYS A 1 62.34 35.21 14.09
N PRO A 2 61.49 34.39 14.69
CA PRO A 2 61.65 33.97 16.08
C PRO A 2 62.96 33.18 16.23
N VAL A 3 63.64 33.34 17.36
CA VAL A 3 64.83 32.55 17.74
C VAL A 3 64.43 31.16 18.24
N GLU A 4 63.21 31.04 18.73
CA GLU A 4 62.56 29.75 19.08
C GLU A 4 61.10 29.77 18.69
N LEU A 5 60.62 28.70 18.09
CA LEU A 5 59.21 28.45 17.76
C LEU A 5 58.91 26.98 18.05
N LYS A 6 58.04 26.71 19.00
CA LYS A 6 57.70 25.35 19.38
C LYS A 6 56.23 25.21 19.78
N VAL A 7 55.72 24.01 19.68
CA VAL A 7 54.41 23.59 20.19
C VAL A 7 54.64 22.51 21.23
N GLU A 8 54.27 22.75 22.47
CA GLU A 8 54.43 21.81 23.56
C GLU A 8 53.24 21.87 24.50
N ASN A 9 52.69 20.70 24.86
CA ASN A 9 51.54 20.56 25.76
C ASN A 9 50.32 21.43 25.35
N GLY A 10 50.06 21.56 24.03
CA GLY A 10 48.94 22.38 23.52
C GLY A 10 49.19 23.88 23.53
N LYS A 11 50.40 24.33 23.85
CA LYS A 11 50.81 25.75 23.82
C LYS A 11 51.73 25.99 22.61
N VAL A 12 51.44 27.03 21.86
CA VAL A 12 52.32 27.57 20.82
C VAL A 12 53.17 28.64 21.43
N MET A 13 54.50 28.51 21.40
CA MET A 13 55.45 29.45 21.99
C MET A 13 56.44 29.96 20.96
N ALA A 14 56.67 31.24 20.92
CA ALA A 14 57.67 31.87 20.08
C ALA A 14 58.49 32.84 20.91
N LYS A 15 59.81 32.82 20.73
CA LYS A 15 60.76 33.75 21.39
C LYS A 15 61.41 34.58 20.27
N TYR A 16 61.45 35.86 20.53
CA TYR A 16 62.18 36.85 19.72
C TYR A 16 63.24 37.50 20.57
N SER A 17 64.35 37.87 19.98
CA SER A 17 65.43 38.62 20.65
C SER A 17 65.88 39.78 19.78
N GLU A 18 66.45 40.83 20.40
CA GLU A 18 67.10 41.99 19.75
C GLU A 18 66.19 42.64 18.70
N ILE A 19 64.99 42.99 19.10
CA ILE A 19 64.01 43.67 18.20
C ILE A 19 64.40 45.21 18.30
N MET A 20 64.93 45.71 17.16
CA MET A 20 65.36 47.09 17.05
C MET A 20 64.53 47.88 16.02
N ASP A 21 63.47 47.34 15.48
CA ASP A 21 62.61 47.97 14.51
C ASP A 21 61.15 47.93 14.96
N THR A 22 60.31 48.69 14.27
CA THR A 22 58.85 48.79 14.51
C THR A 22 58.02 47.87 13.64
N LYS A 23 58.68 46.93 12.93
CA LYS A 23 57.97 46.01 12.05
C LYS A 23 57.14 44.99 12.78
N GLU A 24 55.93 44.72 12.26
CA GLU A 24 55.07 43.69 12.82
C GLU A 24 55.69 42.30 12.68
N ARG A 25 55.54 41.51 13.72
CA ARG A 25 55.90 40.09 13.74
C ARG A 25 54.70 39.28 14.16
N SER A 26 54.48 38.18 13.45
CA SER A 26 53.37 37.26 13.71
C SER A 26 53.83 35.81 13.76
N ILE A 27 53.12 35.00 14.51
CA ILE A 27 53.12 33.56 14.42
C ILE A 27 51.75 33.11 13.88
N VAL A 28 51.78 32.17 12.95
CA VAL A 28 50.55 31.63 12.36
C VAL A 28 50.51 30.12 12.56
N PHE A 29 49.39 29.64 13.03
CA PHE A 29 49.17 28.21 13.23
C PHE A 29 47.73 27.84 12.93
N LYS A 30 47.45 26.58 12.55
CA LYS A 30 46.14 26.06 12.33
C LYS A 30 45.67 25.20 13.49
N VAL A 31 44.42 25.29 13.84
CA VAL A 31 43.75 24.43 14.80
C VAL A 31 42.54 23.79 14.17
N LYS A 32 42.19 22.58 14.64
CA LYS A 32 40.97 21.89 14.26
C LYS A 32 39.97 22.02 15.40
N VAL A 33 38.76 22.43 15.09
CA VAL A 33 37.64 22.40 16.04
C VAL A 33 37.30 20.94 16.32
N LYS A 34 37.30 20.55 17.59
CA LYS A 34 36.97 19.18 18.00
C LYS A 34 35.48 18.93 17.91
N ASP A 35 35.09 17.71 17.60
CA ASP A 35 33.67 17.32 17.55
C ASP A 35 32.97 17.35 18.92
N SER A 36 33.75 17.42 20.02
CA SER A 36 33.23 17.47 21.39
C SER A 36 32.89 18.88 21.92
N VAL A 37 33.08 19.92 21.09
CA VAL A 37 32.81 21.28 21.53
C VAL A 37 31.29 21.59 21.46
N ALA A 38 30.85 22.48 22.34
CA ALA A 38 29.47 22.94 22.32
C ALA A 38 29.24 23.90 21.13
N ILE A 39 28.33 23.52 20.25
CA ILE A 39 27.94 24.35 19.12
C ILE A 39 27.27 25.64 19.60
N GLY A 40 27.58 26.76 18.94
CA GLY A 40 27.04 28.08 19.27
C GLY A 40 27.67 28.73 20.50
N LYS A 41 28.64 28.08 21.18
CA LYS A 41 29.39 28.67 22.30
C LYS A 41 30.77 29.12 21.85
N ASP A 42 31.11 30.35 22.19
CA ASP A 42 32.41 30.92 21.85
C ASP A 42 33.56 30.13 22.47
N ILE A 43 34.55 29.82 21.65
CA ILE A 43 35.87 29.37 22.08
C ILE A 43 36.79 30.57 21.96
N THR A 44 37.30 31.04 23.11
CA THR A 44 38.23 32.16 23.16
C THR A 44 39.65 31.61 23.22
N ASN A 45 40.46 31.96 22.24
CA ASN A 45 41.90 31.76 22.30
C ASN A 45 42.60 33.04 22.82
N LYS A 46 43.43 32.88 23.83
CA LYS A 46 44.15 33.97 24.46
C LYS A 46 45.66 33.74 24.24
N ALA A 47 46.32 34.72 23.70
CA ALA A 47 47.79 34.76 23.69
C ALA A 47 48.29 35.64 24.82
N ILE A 48 49.50 35.40 25.28
CA ILE A 48 50.18 36.20 26.30
C ILE A 48 51.52 36.65 25.72
N ILE A 49 51.75 37.93 25.68
CA ILE A 49 52.96 38.51 25.15
C ILE A 49 53.69 39.16 26.32
N HIS A 50 54.85 38.63 26.62
CA HIS A 50 55.78 39.20 27.67
C HIS A 50 56.90 39.93 26.98
N VAL A 51 57.21 41.11 27.46
CA VAL A 51 58.46 41.83 27.15
C VAL A 51 59.32 41.69 28.35
N ASP A 52 60.59 41.40 28.13
CA ASP A 52 61.60 41.30 29.24
C ASP A 52 62.03 42.68 29.73
N ASP A 53 61.04 43.47 30.18
CA ASP A 53 61.15 44.79 30.72
C ASP A 53 60.08 44.99 31.82
N PRO A 54 60.46 45.23 33.08
CA PRO A 54 59.48 45.34 34.14
C PRO A 54 58.53 46.54 34.02
N ASN A 55 58.83 47.51 33.15
CA ASN A 55 58.00 48.68 32.92
C ASN A 55 56.96 48.45 31.82
N HIS A 56 56.97 47.30 31.11
CA HIS A 56 56.01 47.00 30.07
C HIS A 56 54.94 46.03 30.59
N PRO A 57 53.63 46.38 30.49
CA PRO A 57 52.58 45.50 30.92
C PRO A 57 52.48 44.26 29.99
N VAL A 58 52.07 43.14 30.58
CA VAL A 58 51.70 41.94 29.80
C VAL A 58 50.54 42.28 28.93
N ILE A 59 50.63 41.91 27.63
CA ILE A 59 49.54 42.11 26.62
C ILE A 59 48.90 40.77 26.41
N ASP A 60 47.57 40.73 26.53
CA ASP A 60 46.72 39.53 26.43
C ASP A 60 45.71 39.58 25.24
N PRO A 61 46.17 39.55 24.01
CA PRO A 61 45.25 39.55 22.89
C PRO A 61 44.42 38.30 22.85
N THR A 62 43.15 38.46 22.50
CA THR A 62 42.17 37.36 22.38
C THR A 62 41.54 37.31 21.02
N ALA A 63 41.26 36.10 20.56
CA ALA A 63 40.41 35.83 19.37
C ALA A 63 39.35 34.83 19.72
N LYS A 64 38.18 34.99 19.13
CA LYS A 64 37.04 34.14 19.37
C LYS A 64 36.58 33.46 18.09
N ILE A 65 36.12 32.22 18.17
CA ILE A 65 35.38 31.50 17.15
C ILE A 65 34.10 30.92 17.76
N THR A 66 33.04 30.86 16.99
CA THR A 66 31.79 30.24 17.40
C THR A 66 31.54 29.01 16.51
N PRO A 67 31.74 27.79 17.04
CA PRO A 67 31.53 26.56 16.28
C PRO A 67 30.11 26.48 15.72
N GLN A 68 29.97 26.06 14.46
CA GLN A 68 28.71 25.88 13.77
C GLN A 68 28.43 24.40 13.54
N TYR A 69 27.18 24.07 13.32
CA TYR A 69 26.80 22.73 12.84
C TYR A 69 27.49 22.39 11.53
N LYS A 70 27.80 21.12 11.33
CA LYS A 70 28.12 20.57 9.99
C LYS A 70 26.90 20.66 9.10
N ASP A 71 27.07 20.63 7.79
CA ASP A 71 25.97 20.48 6.88
C ASP A 71 25.35 19.09 7.06
N GLY A 72 24.04 19.05 7.22
CA GLY A 72 23.27 17.81 7.28
C GLY A 72 23.13 17.16 5.91
N LYS A 73 22.69 15.91 5.88
CA LYS A 73 22.31 15.17 4.69
C LYS A 73 21.12 14.29 5.05
N ILE A 74 20.11 14.26 4.17
CA ILE A 74 18.93 13.41 4.36
C ILE A 74 19.17 11.98 3.92
N ALA A 75 18.47 11.04 4.57
CA ALA A 75 18.08 9.75 4.01
C ALA A 75 16.56 9.67 4.05
N THR A 76 15.95 9.08 3.03
CA THR A 76 14.50 9.08 2.86
C THR A 76 13.95 7.70 2.58
N HIS A 77 12.70 7.48 2.97
CA HIS A 77 11.94 6.27 2.66
C HIS A 77 10.49 6.60 2.33
N LYS A 78 9.90 5.83 1.42
CA LYS A 78 8.47 5.86 1.16
C LYS A 78 7.89 4.45 1.25
N LYS A 79 6.77 4.31 1.94
CA LYS A 79 6.10 3.02 2.18
C LYS A 79 4.61 3.15 1.94
N VAL A 80 3.97 2.03 1.68
CA VAL A 80 2.52 1.87 1.65
C VAL A 80 2.13 0.68 2.53
N ASN A 81 0.99 0.74 3.18
CA ASN A 81 0.51 -0.32 4.05
C ASN A 81 -0.03 -1.55 3.30
N ASN A 82 -0.46 -1.39 2.03
CA ASN A 82 -0.95 -2.47 1.18
C ASN A 82 -0.48 -2.28 -0.26
N HIS A 83 0.32 -3.25 -0.78
CA HIS A 83 0.82 -3.23 -2.16
C HIS A 83 -0.16 -3.78 -3.19
N LYS A 84 -1.23 -4.49 -2.76
CA LYS A 84 -2.25 -5.07 -3.63
C LYS A 84 -3.66 -4.67 -3.17
N PRO A 85 -3.96 -3.37 -3.14
CA PRO A 85 -5.27 -2.90 -2.70
C PRO A 85 -6.35 -3.25 -3.72
N LYS A 86 -7.56 -3.49 -3.24
CA LYS A 86 -8.73 -3.62 -4.10
C LYS A 86 -9.20 -2.26 -4.60
N LEU A 87 -9.88 -2.24 -5.71
CA LEU A 87 -10.58 -1.04 -6.19
C LEU A 87 -11.51 -0.51 -5.09
N GLY A 88 -11.50 0.80 -4.86
CA GLY A 88 -12.25 1.47 -3.82
C GLY A 88 -11.68 1.36 -2.40
N GLU A 89 -10.59 0.61 -2.19
CA GLU A 89 -9.91 0.48 -0.89
C GLU A 89 -9.11 1.74 -0.55
N GLU A 90 -9.10 2.10 0.73
CA GLU A 90 -8.22 3.12 1.27
C GLU A 90 -6.88 2.51 1.68
N ILE A 91 -5.80 3.14 1.27
CA ILE A 91 -4.44 2.79 1.64
C ILE A 91 -3.71 3.99 2.23
N GLU A 92 -2.68 3.72 3.03
CA GLU A 92 -1.89 4.74 3.71
C GLU A 92 -0.47 4.78 3.17
N TYR A 93 -0.03 5.96 2.74
CA TYR A 93 1.36 6.26 2.42
C TYR A 93 2.07 6.91 3.59
N ARG A 94 3.33 6.54 3.76
CA ARG A 94 4.27 7.13 4.71
C ARG A 94 5.52 7.57 3.96
N ILE A 95 5.90 8.82 4.14
CA ILE A 95 7.16 9.39 3.65
C ILE A 95 7.95 9.80 4.86
N SER A 96 9.13 9.23 5.06
CA SER A 96 10.01 9.52 6.17
C SER A 96 11.37 10.04 5.72
N PHE A 97 11.97 10.84 6.59
CA PHE A 97 13.35 11.29 6.45
C PHE A 97 14.05 11.37 7.80
N ASN A 98 15.36 11.29 7.79
CA ASN A 98 16.22 11.61 8.92
C ASN A 98 17.51 12.29 8.45
N ASN A 99 18.15 13.08 9.33
CA ASN A 99 19.51 13.56 9.10
C ASN A 99 20.49 12.41 9.36
N THR A 100 21.44 12.20 8.48
CA THR A 100 22.45 11.13 8.57
C THR A 100 23.80 11.61 9.11
N VAL A 101 23.97 12.92 9.31
CA VAL A 101 25.23 13.52 9.75
C VAL A 101 25.17 13.85 11.24
N LYS A 102 26.02 13.19 12.02
CA LYS A 102 26.18 13.52 13.45
C LYS A 102 26.68 14.97 13.59
N ASP A 103 26.06 15.73 14.49
CA ASP A 103 26.30 17.15 14.68
C ASP A 103 26.06 18.00 13.42
N GLY A 104 25.26 17.45 12.49
CA GLY A 104 24.80 18.12 11.28
C GLY A 104 23.48 18.84 11.50
N LYS A 105 23.23 19.87 10.70
CA LYS A 105 21.98 20.62 10.67
C LYS A 105 21.38 20.60 9.27
N LEU A 106 20.12 20.20 9.18
CA LEU A 106 19.26 20.46 8.03
C LEU A 106 18.55 21.78 8.34
N ALA A 107 18.88 22.84 7.61
CA ALA A 107 18.25 24.14 7.81
C ALA A 107 16.78 24.10 7.42
N GLU A 108 16.48 23.45 6.32
CA GLU A 108 15.14 23.26 5.78
C GLU A 108 15.06 21.88 5.12
N VAL A 109 13.89 21.20 5.25
CA VAL A 109 13.55 19.99 4.49
C VAL A 109 12.14 20.17 3.94
N LYS A 110 11.99 20.06 2.62
CA LYS A 110 10.71 20.07 1.94
C LYS A 110 10.36 18.66 1.47
N ILE A 111 9.11 18.27 1.68
CA ILE A 111 8.51 17.05 1.13
C ILE A 111 7.40 17.45 0.20
N GLU A 112 7.36 16.88 -1.00
CA GLU A 112 6.30 17.05 -1.97
C GLU A 112 5.92 15.70 -2.56
N ASP A 113 4.63 15.43 -2.69
CA ASP A 113 4.08 14.19 -3.24
C ASP A 113 2.85 14.49 -4.09
N GLU A 114 2.97 14.27 -5.39
CA GLU A 114 1.83 14.36 -6.30
C GLU A 114 1.10 13.02 -6.32
N ILE A 115 -0.16 13.03 -5.88
CA ILE A 115 -1.00 11.84 -5.84
C ILE A 115 -1.30 11.38 -7.28
N PRO A 116 -0.92 10.13 -7.67
CA PRO A 116 -1.18 9.60 -8.99
C PRO A 116 -2.65 9.67 -9.39
N SER A 117 -2.95 9.89 -10.67
CA SER A 117 -4.30 10.09 -11.21
C SER A 117 -5.28 8.94 -10.89
N GLY A 118 -4.78 7.72 -10.68
CA GLY A 118 -5.57 6.55 -10.28
C GLY A 118 -5.97 6.52 -8.80
N LEU A 119 -5.50 7.47 -8.01
CA LEU A 119 -5.77 7.59 -6.58
C LEU A 119 -6.52 8.88 -6.29
N GLU A 120 -7.22 8.90 -5.17
CA GLU A 120 -7.95 10.06 -4.67
C GLU A 120 -7.57 10.31 -3.21
N TYR A 121 -7.18 11.53 -2.87
CA TYR A 121 -6.84 11.89 -1.49
C TYR A 121 -8.04 11.72 -0.55
N VAL A 122 -7.81 11.10 0.60
CA VAL A 122 -8.81 11.01 1.67
C VAL A 122 -8.69 12.26 2.53
N LYS A 123 -9.71 13.10 2.48
CA LYS A 123 -9.74 14.39 3.19
C LYS A 123 -9.40 14.24 4.67
N ASP A 124 -8.64 15.19 5.20
CA ASP A 124 -8.23 15.29 6.60
C ASP A 124 -7.38 14.11 7.11
N SER A 125 -6.81 13.29 6.20
CA SER A 125 -5.97 12.16 6.56
C SER A 125 -4.48 12.50 6.73
N LEU A 126 -4.05 13.68 6.27
CA LEU A 126 -2.65 14.11 6.34
C LEU A 126 -2.24 14.45 7.77
N LYS A 127 -1.20 13.81 8.26
CA LYS A 127 -0.62 14.06 9.57
C LYS A 127 0.90 13.92 9.55
N ALA A 128 1.56 14.55 10.50
CA ALA A 128 2.99 14.36 10.76
C ALA A 128 3.18 13.46 11.97
N GLU A 129 4.20 12.61 11.92
CA GLU A 129 4.62 11.74 13.01
C GLU A 129 6.14 11.81 13.20
N GLY A 130 6.60 11.45 14.40
CA GLY A 130 8.01 11.40 14.77
C GLY A 130 8.41 12.47 15.78
N ASP A 131 9.72 12.68 15.90
CA ASP A 131 10.29 13.59 16.89
C ASP A 131 10.13 15.07 16.51
N LYS A 132 10.24 15.95 17.52
CA LYS A 132 10.28 17.40 17.30
C LYS A 132 11.57 17.83 16.56
N PRO A 133 11.54 18.95 15.81
CA PRO A 133 10.41 19.81 15.59
C PRO A 133 9.36 19.17 14.64
N ALA A 134 8.11 19.55 14.85
CA ALA A 134 7.03 19.29 13.90
C ALA A 134 7.23 20.11 12.61
N PRO A 135 6.58 19.77 11.51
CA PRO A 135 6.64 20.59 10.30
C PRO A 135 6.05 21.98 10.57
N VAL A 136 6.66 23.00 9.99
CA VAL A 136 6.14 24.39 10.04
C VAL A 136 5.03 24.63 9.03
N GLU A 137 4.99 23.81 7.98
CA GLU A 137 3.89 23.73 7.00
C GLU A 137 3.53 22.26 6.76
N LEU A 138 2.25 21.97 6.70
CA LEU A 138 1.71 20.64 6.38
C LEU A 138 0.36 20.84 5.71
N LYS A 139 0.24 20.52 4.41
CA LYS A 139 -0.98 20.75 3.64
C LYS A 139 -1.15 19.77 2.49
N GLU A 140 -2.38 19.59 2.09
CA GLU A 140 -2.76 19.02 0.78
C GLU A 140 -3.50 20.09 -0.01
N GLU A 141 -3.12 20.27 -1.26
CA GLU A 141 -3.72 21.22 -2.19
C GLU A 141 -3.69 20.65 -3.61
N ALA A 142 -4.85 20.56 -4.24
CA ALA A 142 -5.01 20.11 -5.63
C ALA A 142 -4.35 18.75 -5.96
N GLY A 143 -4.43 17.77 -5.03
CA GLY A 143 -3.85 16.46 -5.22
C GLY A 143 -2.35 16.38 -4.95
N LYS A 144 -1.77 17.41 -4.37
CA LYS A 144 -0.38 17.46 -3.94
C LYS A 144 -0.30 17.57 -2.41
N VAL A 145 0.40 16.63 -1.79
CA VAL A 145 0.73 16.68 -0.37
C VAL A 145 2.09 17.36 -0.21
N SER A 146 2.20 18.29 0.74
CA SER A 146 3.45 18.99 1.03
C SER A 146 3.69 19.18 2.52
N ALA A 147 4.97 19.16 2.92
CA ALA A 147 5.41 19.47 4.27
C ALA A 147 6.73 20.22 4.25
N LYS A 148 6.93 21.10 5.23
CA LYS A 148 8.16 21.83 5.42
C LYS A 148 8.63 21.69 6.87
N TYR A 149 9.87 21.25 7.05
CA TYR A 149 10.54 21.18 8.35
C TYR A 149 11.71 22.15 8.39
N GLU A 150 12.02 22.65 9.56
CA GLU A 150 13.14 23.56 9.76
C GLU A 150 13.99 23.17 10.97
N ASN A 151 15.28 23.52 10.91
CA ASN A 151 16.21 23.42 12.02
C ASN A 151 16.36 22.01 12.63
N ILE A 152 16.47 20.97 11.81
CA ILE A 152 16.69 19.60 12.27
C ILE A 152 18.17 19.40 12.61
N THR A 153 18.47 19.16 13.88
CA THR A 153 19.84 19.00 14.40
C THR A 153 20.12 17.62 15.00
N ASP A 154 19.14 16.74 15.04
CA ASP A 154 19.26 15.37 15.48
C ASP A 154 19.18 14.39 14.29
N MET A 155 19.37 13.11 14.55
CA MET A 155 19.32 12.03 13.54
C MET A 155 18.03 11.22 13.60
N LYS A 156 17.01 11.70 14.31
CA LYS A 156 15.76 10.99 14.50
C LYS A 156 14.84 11.09 13.27
N GLU A 157 14.06 10.06 13.06
CA GLU A 157 13.13 9.98 11.94
C GLU A 157 11.90 10.89 12.14
N ARG A 158 11.48 11.52 11.06
CA ARG A 158 10.23 12.27 10.93
C ARG A 158 9.50 11.79 9.70
N SER A 159 8.18 11.74 9.79
CA SER A 159 7.34 11.24 8.71
C SER A 159 6.14 12.14 8.49
N ILE A 160 5.64 12.14 7.27
CA ILE A 160 4.26 12.50 6.97
C ILE A 160 3.50 11.26 6.54
N ILE A 161 2.23 11.21 6.90
CA ILE A 161 1.34 10.10 6.60
C ILE A 161 0.06 10.68 6.01
N PHE A 162 -0.46 10.04 4.97
CA PHE A 162 -1.74 10.40 4.37
C PHE A 162 -2.40 9.17 3.74
N LYS A 163 -3.73 9.22 3.62
CA LYS A 163 -4.49 8.15 2.98
C LYS A 163 -4.96 8.57 1.61
N VAL A 164 -5.04 7.58 0.74
CA VAL A 164 -5.66 7.69 -0.58
C VAL A 164 -6.60 6.52 -0.80
N LYS A 165 -7.63 6.73 -1.63
CA LYS A 165 -8.55 5.71 -2.10
C LYS A 165 -8.19 5.33 -3.53
N VAL A 166 -8.12 4.03 -3.81
CA VAL A 166 -7.94 3.51 -5.17
C VAL A 166 -9.23 3.71 -5.95
N LYS A 167 -9.18 4.44 -7.08
CA LYS A 167 -10.37 4.70 -7.89
C LYS A 167 -10.88 3.44 -8.57
N ASP A 168 -12.20 3.32 -8.74
CA ASP A 168 -12.84 2.19 -9.44
C ASP A 168 -12.52 2.15 -10.95
N SER A 169 -12.03 3.27 -11.51
CA SER A 169 -11.71 3.42 -12.92
C SER A 169 -10.28 3.00 -13.31
N VAL A 170 -9.45 2.61 -12.34
CA VAL A 170 -8.09 2.17 -12.67
C VAL A 170 -8.08 0.75 -13.22
N GLU A 171 -7.11 0.48 -14.06
CA GLU A 171 -6.87 -0.85 -14.62
C GLU A 171 -6.29 -1.76 -13.52
N VAL A 172 -6.95 -2.89 -13.28
CA VAL A 172 -6.44 -3.89 -12.33
C VAL A 172 -5.20 -4.58 -12.87
N ASP A 173 -4.39 -5.13 -11.98
CA ASP A 173 -3.11 -5.80 -12.28
C ASP A 173 -2.09 -4.90 -12.99
N LYS A 174 -2.34 -3.59 -13.07
CA LYS A 174 -1.40 -2.60 -13.61
C LYS A 174 -0.83 -1.74 -12.48
N ALA A 175 0.48 -1.64 -12.44
CA ALA A 175 1.19 -0.91 -11.42
C ALA A 175 0.88 0.60 -11.43
N ILE A 176 0.69 1.16 -10.24
CA ILE A 176 0.64 2.61 -9.99
C ILE A 176 1.84 2.93 -9.10
N VAL A 177 2.78 3.71 -9.63
CA VAL A 177 3.97 4.18 -8.89
C VAL A 177 3.68 5.56 -8.32
N ASN A 178 3.85 5.70 -7.01
CA ASN A 178 3.78 6.99 -6.34
C ASN A 178 5.19 7.44 -5.91
N LYS A 179 5.61 8.64 -6.38
CA LYS A 179 6.94 9.22 -6.15
C LYS A 179 6.81 10.49 -5.32
N ALA A 180 7.68 10.62 -4.32
CA ALA A 180 7.84 11.87 -3.58
C ALA A 180 9.15 12.55 -3.97
N ILE A 181 9.24 13.85 -3.68
CA ILE A 181 10.47 14.63 -3.71
C ILE A 181 10.76 15.09 -2.29
N VAL A 182 11.95 14.80 -1.80
CA VAL A 182 12.42 15.28 -0.49
C VAL A 182 13.72 16.05 -0.71
N ASP A 183 13.69 17.34 -0.37
CA ASP A 183 14.76 18.30 -0.67
C ASP A 183 15.26 18.95 0.64
N ASP A 184 16.55 18.84 0.94
CA ASP A 184 17.20 19.51 2.06
C ASP A 184 17.83 20.86 1.66
N THR A 185 17.56 21.33 0.45
CA THR A 185 18.02 22.60 -0.14
C THR A 185 19.54 22.75 -0.34
N LYS A 186 20.33 21.77 0.04
CA LYS A 186 21.80 21.77 -0.12
C LYS A 186 22.34 20.64 -0.96
N ASN A 187 21.74 19.46 -0.84
CA ASN A 187 22.10 18.28 -1.60
C ASN A 187 21.07 18.06 -2.74
N PRO A 188 21.40 17.26 -3.76
CA PRO A 188 20.40 16.87 -4.76
C PRO A 188 19.18 16.24 -4.10
N PRO A 189 17.94 16.63 -4.52
CA PRO A 189 16.73 16.07 -3.93
C PRO A 189 16.65 14.55 -4.07
N GLU A 190 16.24 13.87 -3.00
CA GLU A 190 15.93 12.44 -3.03
C GLU A 190 14.51 12.19 -3.54
N ARG A 191 14.29 11.04 -4.20
CA ARG A 191 13.03 10.70 -4.86
C ARG A 191 12.55 9.30 -4.47
N PRO A 192 12.16 9.13 -3.19
CA PRO A 192 11.65 7.84 -2.76
C PRO A 192 10.32 7.52 -3.45
N GLU A 193 10.16 6.26 -3.89
CA GLU A 193 8.96 5.80 -4.57
C GLU A 193 8.47 4.47 -4.00
N VAL A 194 7.20 4.18 -4.22
CA VAL A 194 6.58 2.91 -3.90
C VAL A 194 5.46 2.59 -4.89
N GLU A 195 5.31 1.30 -5.19
CA GLU A 195 4.37 0.78 -6.16
C GLU A 195 3.23 0.04 -5.47
N ILE A 196 2.03 0.17 -6.03
CA ILE A 196 0.87 -0.68 -5.74
C ILE A 196 0.34 -1.30 -7.03
N THR A 197 -0.29 -2.47 -6.93
CA THR A 197 -0.96 -3.15 -8.05
C THR A 197 -2.43 -3.38 -7.68
N PRO A 198 -3.35 -2.51 -8.14
CA PRO A 198 -4.77 -2.62 -7.85
C PRO A 198 -5.36 -3.97 -8.24
N GLN A 199 -6.24 -4.50 -7.39
CA GLN A 199 -6.94 -5.77 -7.58
C GLN A 199 -8.45 -5.56 -7.72
N HIS A 200 -9.16 -6.53 -8.31
CA HIS A 200 -10.62 -6.54 -8.32
C HIS A 200 -11.20 -6.48 -6.90
N LYS A 201 -12.38 -5.91 -6.76
CA LYS A 201 -13.21 -6.09 -5.56
C LYS A 201 -13.58 -7.56 -5.37
N ASP A 202 -13.94 -7.95 -4.15
CA ASP A 202 -14.55 -9.26 -3.95
C ASP A 202 -15.90 -9.32 -4.69
N GLY A 203 -16.07 -10.34 -5.52
CA GLY A 203 -17.35 -10.64 -6.14
C GLY A 203 -18.35 -11.18 -5.12
N LYS A 204 -19.62 -11.18 -5.49
CA LYS A 204 -20.71 -11.79 -4.73
C LYS A 204 -21.65 -12.53 -5.67
N VAL A 205 -21.83 -13.81 -5.42
CA VAL A 205 -22.70 -14.64 -6.26
C VAL A 205 -24.17 -14.38 -5.95
N LYS A 206 -24.99 -14.26 -7.01
CA LYS A 206 -26.45 -14.45 -6.99
C LYS A 206 -26.76 -15.67 -7.82
N ALA A 207 -27.59 -16.56 -7.29
CA ALA A 207 -27.98 -17.81 -7.95
C ALA A 207 -29.51 -17.97 -8.02
N ASP A 208 -29.96 -18.70 -9.02
CA ASP A 208 -31.36 -19.05 -9.20
C ASP A 208 -31.46 -20.48 -9.79
N LYS A 209 -32.59 -21.17 -9.53
CA LYS A 209 -32.87 -22.49 -10.07
C LYS A 209 -34.30 -22.56 -10.58
N LYS A 210 -34.48 -23.08 -11.79
CA LYS A 210 -35.78 -23.20 -12.44
C LYS A 210 -35.96 -24.59 -13.02
N VAL A 211 -37.21 -24.98 -13.20
CA VAL A 211 -37.63 -26.16 -13.95
C VAL A 211 -38.60 -25.73 -15.07
N ASN A 212 -38.49 -26.34 -16.24
CA ASN A 212 -39.31 -25.99 -17.40
C ASN A 212 -40.78 -26.39 -17.24
N LYS A 213 -41.08 -27.38 -16.40
CA LYS A 213 -42.45 -27.88 -16.16
C LYS A 213 -42.62 -28.25 -14.68
N LYS A 214 -43.64 -27.70 -14.03
CA LYS A 214 -43.89 -27.92 -12.59
C LYS A 214 -44.72 -29.19 -12.32
N ASP A 215 -45.58 -29.57 -13.24
CA ASP A 215 -46.51 -30.68 -13.10
C ASP A 215 -46.26 -31.75 -14.20
N PRO A 216 -45.10 -32.45 -14.18
CA PRO A 216 -44.80 -33.50 -15.14
C PRO A 216 -45.55 -34.80 -14.82
N LYS A 217 -45.88 -35.58 -15.85
CA LYS A 217 -46.42 -36.93 -15.70
C LYS A 217 -45.31 -37.93 -15.33
N LEU A 218 -45.66 -39.04 -14.69
CA LEU A 218 -44.75 -40.15 -14.49
C LEU A 218 -44.12 -40.57 -15.84
N GLY A 219 -42.79 -40.77 -15.84
CA GLY A 219 -41.99 -41.10 -17.01
C GLY A 219 -41.68 -39.93 -17.96
N GLU A 220 -42.15 -38.72 -17.66
CA GLU A 220 -41.86 -37.52 -18.44
C GLU A 220 -40.48 -36.92 -18.06
N GLU A 221 -39.81 -36.37 -19.07
CA GLU A 221 -38.58 -35.63 -18.86
C GLU A 221 -38.87 -34.17 -18.53
N VAL A 222 -38.13 -33.61 -17.57
CA VAL A 222 -38.10 -32.18 -17.24
C VAL A 222 -36.68 -31.69 -17.26
N GLU A 223 -36.52 -30.40 -17.56
CA GLU A 223 -35.21 -29.73 -17.61
C GLU A 223 -35.07 -28.78 -16.45
N TYR A 224 -33.99 -28.95 -15.65
CA TYR A 224 -33.57 -28.00 -14.66
C TYR A 224 -32.53 -27.07 -15.22
N ARG A 225 -32.61 -25.79 -14.81
CA ARG A 225 -31.64 -24.72 -15.10
C ARG A 225 -31.18 -24.14 -13.79
N ILE A 226 -29.87 -24.13 -13.57
CA ILE A 226 -29.22 -23.44 -12.45
C ILE A 226 -28.41 -22.32 -13.04
N SER A 227 -28.75 -21.08 -12.69
CA SER A 227 -28.02 -19.88 -13.14
C SER A 227 -27.35 -19.16 -12.02
N PHE A 228 -26.24 -18.48 -12.34
CA PHE A 228 -25.55 -17.59 -11.43
C PHE A 228 -24.96 -16.38 -12.16
N LYS A 229 -24.71 -15.31 -11.39
CA LYS A 229 -23.97 -14.13 -11.85
C LYS A 229 -23.26 -13.47 -10.69
N ASN A 230 -22.16 -12.75 -10.98
CA ASN A 230 -21.57 -11.80 -10.06
C ASN A 230 -22.49 -10.57 -9.96
N THR A 231 -22.62 -10.00 -8.77
CA THR A 231 -23.46 -8.80 -8.52
C THR A 231 -22.65 -7.56 -8.15
N VAL A 232 -21.32 -7.66 -8.08
CA VAL A 232 -20.43 -6.57 -7.72
C VAL A 232 -19.73 -6.05 -8.96
N GLU A 233 -19.95 -4.78 -9.26
CA GLU A 233 -19.23 -4.08 -10.33
C GLU A 233 -17.73 -4.04 -10.02
N ASN A 234 -16.90 -4.37 -11.03
CA ASN A 234 -15.44 -4.54 -10.88
C ASN A 234 -15.05 -5.63 -9.86
N GLY A 235 -16.01 -6.49 -9.47
CA GLY A 235 -15.77 -7.61 -8.56
C GLY A 235 -15.32 -8.85 -9.33
N LYS A 236 -14.58 -9.73 -8.64
CA LYS A 236 -14.15 -11.01 -9.15
C LYS A 236 -14.64 -12.14 -8.26
N LEU A 237 -15.30 -13.14 -8.87
CA LEU A 237 -15.50 -14.45 -8.26
C LEU A 237 -14.32 -15.32 -8.67
N GLU A 238 -13.43 -15.63 -7.73
CA GLU A 238 -12.23 -16.43 -8.01
C GLU A 238 -12.62 -17.84 -8.46
N LYS A 239 -13.60 -18.44 -7.76
CA LYS A 239 -14.13 -19.76 -8.04
C LYS A 239 -15.63 -19.81 -7.74
N VAL A 240 -16.39 -20.50 -8.58
CA VAL A 240 -17.81 -20.85 -8.34
C VAL A 240 -17.99 -22.33 -8.58
N ILE A 241 -18.49 -23.04 -7.58
CA ILE A 241 -18.84 -24.46 -7.67
C ILE A 241 -20.36 -24.58 -7.62
N ILE A 242 -20.93 -25.27 -8.59
CA ILE A 242 -22.34 -25.67 -8.60
C ILE A 242 -22.41 -27.17 -8.32
N GLU A 243 -23.16 -27.55 -7.30
CA GLU A 243 -23.47 -28.95 -7.00
C GLU A 243 -25.00 -29.12 -6.93
N ASP A 244 -25.53 -30.10 -7.64
CA ASP A 244 -26.94 -30.45 -7.63
C ASP A 244 -27.11 -31.96 -7.42
N THR A 245 -27.64 -32.35 -6.28
CA THR A 245 -27.96 -33.75 -6.00
C THR A 245 -29.35 -34.04 -6.47
N ILE A 246 -29.50 -34.94 -7.47
CA ILE A 246 -30.77 -35.36 -8.01
C ILE A 246 -31.57 -36.08 -6.94
N PRO A 247 -32.78 -35.57 -6.57
CA PRO A 247 -33.56 -36.14 -5.48
C PRO A 247 -34.20 -37.48 -5.85
N ASN A 248 -34.59 -38.24 -4.85
CA ASN A 248 -35.37 -39.47 -5.02
C ASN A 248 -36.67 -39.16 -5.82
N GLY A 249 -37.08 -40.12 -6.66
CA GLY A 249 -38.24 -39.94 -7.59
C GLY A 249 -37.83 -39.38 -8.94
N LEU A 250 -36.59 -38.94 -9.10
CA LEU A 250 -36.01 -38.48 -10.39
C LEU A 250 -34.83 -39.37 -10.79
N GLU A 251 -34.61 -39.47 -12.10
CA GLU A 251 -33.49 -40.17 -12.73
C GLU A 251 -32.82 -39.25 -13.73
N TYR A 252 -31.48 -39.15 -13.65
CA TYR A 252 -30.71 -38.33 -14.57
C TYR A 252 -30.76 -38.88 -16.00
N VAL A 253 -31.01 -37.99 -16.97
CA VAL A 253 -30.93 -38.32 -18.41
C VAL A 253 -29.48 -38.14 -18.87
N LYS A 254 -28.81 -39.27 -19.12
CA LYS A 254 -27.37 -39.30 -19.41
C LYS A 254 -26.99 -38.43 -20.62
N GLY A 255 -25.97 -37.57 -20.47
CA GLY A 255 -25.45 -36.69 -21.52
C GLY A 255 -26.33 -35.49 -21.83
N SER A 256 -27.31 -35.18 -20.96
CA SER A 256 -28.19 -34.02 -21.13
C SER A 256 -27.62 -32.73 -20.55
N GLU A 257 -26.53 -32.83 -19.77
CA GLU A 257 -25.91 -31.68 -19.14
C GLU A 257 -25.22 -30.79 -20.18
N LYS A 258 -25.44 -29.49 -20.09
CA LYS A 258 -24.77 -28.48 -20.91
C LYS A 258 -24.61 -27.17 -20.15
N ALA A 259 -23.59 -26.42 -20.50
CA ALA A 259 -23.41 -25.07 -20.05
C ALA A 259 -23.97 -24.06 -21.05
N GLU A 260 -24.64 -23.03 -20.57
CA GLU A 260 -25.19 -21.93 -21.36
C GLU A 260 -24.84 -20.59 -20.77
N GLY A 261 -24.88 -19.52 -21.58
CA GLY A 261 -24.60 -18.16 -21.20
C GLY A 261 -23.21 -17.67 -21.63
N ASP A 262 -22.72 -16.61 -20.99
CA ASP A 262 -21.49 -15.94 -21.38
C ASP A 262 -20.23 -16.71 -21.00
N LYS A 263 -19.13 -16.36 -21.66
CA LYS A 263 -17.79 -16.89 -21.29
C LYS A 263 -17.32 -16.31 -19.94
N PRO A 264 -16.41 -16.98 -19.21
CA PRO A 264 -15.87 -18.30 -19.53
C PRO A 264 -16.89 -19.42 -19.33
N ALA A 265 -16.72 -20.50 -20.09
CA ALA A 265 -17.41 -21.76 -19.86
C ALA A 265 -16.88 -22.41 -18.57
N PRO A 266 -17.62 -23.39 -17.99
CA PRO A 266 -17.10 -24.08 -16.82
C PRO A 266 -15.83 -24.87 -17.18
N LEU A 267 -14.86 -24.89 -16.27
CA LEU A 267 -13.66 -25.72 -16.38
C LEU A 267 -14.00 -27.21 -16.29
N LYS A 268 -15.08 -27.52 -15.59
CA LYS A 268 -15.59 -28.87 -15.39
C LYS A 268 -17.09 -28.84 -15.39
N LEU A 269 -17.70 -29.75 -16.14
CA LEU A 269 -19.13 -30.09 -16.08
C LEU A 269 -19.22 -31.61 -16.13
N SER A 270 -19.75 -32.23 -15.10
CA SER A 270 -19.83 -33.70 -15.01
C SER A 270 -20.98 -34.14 -14.12
N VAL A 271 -21.43 -35.36 -14.37
CA VAL A 271 -22.42 -36.02 -13.52
C VAL A 271 -21.83 -37.32 -12.97
N LYS A 272 -21.82 -37.43 -11.67
CA LYS A 272 -21.29 -38.58 -10.96
C LYS A 272 -22.10 -38.86 -9.69
N ASP A 273 -22.43 -40.13 -9.45
CA ASP A 273 -23.15 -40.61 -8.27
C ASP A 273 -24.43 -39.80 -7.95
N GLY A 274 -25.21 -39.47 -9.01
CA GLY A 274 -26.46 -38.71 -8.91
C GLY A 274 -26.27 -37.23 -8.62
N LYS A 275 -25.03 -36.70 -8.75
CA LYS A 275 -24.73 -35.29 -8.61
C LYS A 275 -24.28 -34.68 -9.94
N VAL A 276 -24.84 -33.51 -10.28
CA VAL A 276 -24.34 -32.63 -11.33
C VAL A 276 -23.37 -31.62 -10.70
N ILE A 277 -22.17 -31.56 -11.25
CA ILE A 277 -21.09 -30.66 -10.70
C ILE A 277 -20.57 -29.81 -11.85
N ALA A 278 -20.50 -28.49 -11.63
CA ALA A 278 -19.83 -27.54 -12.53
C ALA A 278 -18.88 -26.62 -11.72
N GLU A 279 -17.73 -26.32 -12.32
CA GLU A 279 -16.72 -25.43 -11.72
C GLU A 279 -16.40 -24.30 -12.70
N TYR A 280 -16.46 -23.06 -12.21
CA TYR A 280 -16.10 -21.86 -12.94
C TYR A 280 -15.01 -21.11 -12.16
N GLU A 281 -14.16 -20.39 -12.88
CA GLU A 281 -13.10 -19.55 -12.28
C GLU A 281 -13.02 -18.20 -12.98
N ASN A 282 -12.49 -17.21 -12.25
CA ASN A 282 -12.13 -15.89 -12.76
C ASN A 282 -13.30 -15.14 -13.43
N ILE A 283 -14.46 -15.11 -12.78
CA ILE A 283 -15.63 -14.38 -13.27
C ILE A 283 -15.51 -12.90 -12.86
N THR A 284 -15.22 -12.03 -13.80
CA THR A 284 -15.01 -10.58 -13.57
C THR A 284 -16.13 -9.70 -14.11
N ASP A 285 -17.09 -10.28 -14.82
CA ASP A 285 -18.27 -9.58 -15.34
C ASP A 285 -19.53 -9.90 -14.52
N MET A 286 -20.62 -9.21 -14.81
CA MET A 286 -21.93 -9.38 -14.14
C MET A 286 -22.92 -10.19 -14.99
N LYS A 287 -22.46 -10.87 -16.05
CA LYS A 287 -23.28 -11.63 -16.97
C LYS A 287 -23.70 -12.97 -16.37
N GLU A 288 -24.86 -13.45 -16.81
CA GLU A 288 -25.42 -14.71 -16.34
C GLU A 288 -24.79 -15.92 -17.03
N ARG A 289 -24.51 -16.94 -16.24
CA ARG A 289 -24.06 -18.27 -16.67
C ARG A 289 -24.99 -19.31 -16.09
N SER A 290 -25.27 -20.37 -16.84
CA SER A 290 -26.16 -21.44 -16.41
C SER A 290 -25.59 -22.80 -16.73
N ILE A 291 -25.98 -23.80 -15.95
CA ILE A 291 -25.95 -25.19 -16.33
C ILE A 291 -27.39 -25.69 -16.49
N VAL A 292 -27.61 -26.53 -17.45
CA VAL A 292 -28.91 -27.15 -17.75
C VAL A 292 -28.69 -28.64 -17.83
N PHE A 293 -29.64 -29.40 -17.30
CA PHE A 293 -29.66 -30.87 -17.41
C PHE A 293 -31.10 -31.40 -17.33
N LYS A 294 -31.33 -32.59 -17.87
CA LYS A 294 -32.64 -33.24 -17.83
C LYS A 294 -32.68 -34.37 -16.83
N VAL A 295 -33.83 -34.51 -16.24
CA VAL A 295 -34.17 -35.67 -15.42
C VAL A 295 -35.51 -36.25 -15.87
N LYS A 296 -35.70 -37.55 -15.70
CA LYS A 296 -36.96 -38.27 -15.95
C LYS A 296 -37.67 -38.50 -14.62
N VAL A 297 -38.95 -38.21 -14.54
CA VAL A 297 -39.77 -38.60 -13.37
C VAL A 297 -39.94 -40.10 -13.36
N LYS A 298 -39.51 -40.74 -12.31
CA LYS A 298 -39.59 -42.21 -12.17
C LYS A 298 -41.04 -42.69 -12.11
N GLU A 299 -41.29 -43.91 -12.56
CA GLU A 299 -42.64 -44.52 -12.56
C GLU A 299 -43.16 -44.73 -11.12
N GLU A 300 -42.26 -44.96 -10.16
CA GLU A 300 -42.55 -45.15 -8.75
C GLU A 300 -42.61 -43.83 -7.94
N ALA A 301 -42.47 -42.69 -8.59
CA ALA A 301 -42.59 -41.40 -7.89
C ALA A 301 -44.04 -41.20 -7.38
N GLU A 302 -44.19 -40.69 -6.18
CA GLU A 302 -45.48 -40.47 -5.53
C GLU A 302 -46.23 -39.32 -6.18
N VAL A 303 -47.36 -39.65 -6.82
CA VAL A 303 -48.22 -38.68 -7.51
C VAL A 303 -48.84 -37.70 -6.52
N GLY A 304 -48.84 -36.41 -6.85
CA GLY A 304 -49.38 -35.35 -6.02
C GLY A 304 -48.44 -34.90 -4.88
N LYS A 305 -47.30 -35.57 -4.70
CA LYS A 305 -46.31 -35.19 -3.71
C LYS A 305 -45.16 -34.37 -4.32
N GLU A 306 -44.88 -33.23 -3.71
CA GLU A 306 -43.86 -32.32 -4.19
C GLU A 306 -42.47 -32.96 -4.08
N ILE A 307 -41.69 -32.89 -5.15
CA ILE A 307 -40.26 -33.21 -5.19
C ILE A 307 -39.48 -31.91 -5.29
N ILE A 308 -38.68 -31.60 -4.25
CA ILE A 308 -37.85 -30.43 -4.19
C ILE A 308 -36.45 -30.80 -4.62
N ASN A 309 -35.95 -30.12 -5.65
CA ASN A 309 -34.58 -30.25 -6.10
C ASN A 309 -33.78 -28.97 -5.68
N LYS A 310 -32.78 -29.14 -4.81
CA LYS A 310 -31.90 -28.07 -4.31
C LYS A 310 -30.54 -28.17 -4.97
N ALA A 311 -29.97 -27.02 -5.33
CA ALA A 311 -28.59 -26.92 -5.73
C ALA A 311 -27.80 -26.09 -4.68
N ILE A 312 -26.49 -26.29 -4.64
CA ILE A 312 -25.55 -25.43 -3.94
C ILE A 312 -24.75 -24.67 -5.00
N VAL A 313 -24.72 -23.36 -4.91
CA VAL A 313 -23.87 -22.48 -5.74
C VAL A 313 -22.94 -21.74 -4.78
N ASP A 314 -21.69 -22.18 -4.72
CA ASP A 314 -20.71 -21.74 -3.74
C ASP A 314 -19.60 -20.89 -4.40
N ASP A 315 -19.46 -19.65 -3.95
CA ASP A 315 -18.37 -18.73 -4.33
C ASP A 315 -17.19 -18.81 -3.35
N MET A 316 -17.11 -19.86 -2.53
CA MET A 316 -16.13 -20.11 -1.47
C MET A 316 -16.22 -19.14 -0.27
N LYS A 317 -17.21 -18.24 -0.28
CA LYS A 317 -17.41 -17.25 0.81
C LYS A 317 -18.85 -17.24 1.32
N HIS A 318 -19.81 -17.32 0.41
CA HIS A 318 -21.24 -17.12 0.72
C HIS A 318 -22.12 -18.06 -0.14
N PRO A 319 -22.19 -19.35 0.17
CA PRO A 319 -22.97 -20.32 -0.62
C PRO A 319 -24.44 -19.89 -0.73
N LYS A 320 -25.08 -20.23 -1.85
CA LYS A 320 -26.49 -20.05 -2.15
C LYS A 320 -27.12 -21.41 -2.40
N GLU A 321 -28.35 -21.60 -1.95
CA GLU A 321 -29.10 -22.85 -2.09
C GLU A 321 -30.40 -22.62 -2.88
N PRO A 322 -30.30 -22.34 -4.20
CA PRO A 322 -31.52 -22.20 -5.01
C PRO A 322 -32.21 -23.54 -5.17
N GLU A 323 -33.56 -23.53 -5.17
CA GLU A 323 -34.39 -24.71 -5.31
C GLU A 323 -35.47 -24.56 -6.40
N ALA A 324 -35.89 -25.67 -6.96
CA ALA A 324 -37.05 -25.74 -7.83
C ALA A 324 -37.87 -27.02 -7.51
N LYS A 325 -39.17 -26.93 -7.73
CA LYS A 325 -40.15 -27.93 -7.28
C LYS A 325 -40.95 -28.43 -8.45
N ILE A 326 -41.28 -29.73 -8.41
CA ILE A 326 -42.23 -30.38 -9.31
C ILE A 326 -43.23 -31.22 -8.52
N THR A 327 -44.44 -31.40 -9.05
CA THR A 327 -45.46 -32.27 -8.50
C THR A 327 -45.85 -33.31 -9.56
N PRO A 328 -45.41 -34.59 -9.42
CA PRO A 328 -45.73 -35.63 -10.38
C PRO A 328 -47.24 -35.85 -10.56
N LEU A 329 -47.69 -36.01 -11.80
CA LEU A 329 -49.05 -36.34 -12.17
C LEU A 329 -49.14 -37.76 -12.75
N HIS A 330 -50.33 -38.33 -12.69
CA HIS A 330 -50.62 -39.61 -13.39
C HIS A 330 -50.40 -39.49 -14.91
N LYS A 331 -50.01 -40.61 -15.52
CA LYS A 331 -50.05 -40.76 -16.98
C LYS A 331 -51.49 -40.72 -17.51
N ASP A 332 -51.63 -40.28 -18.73
CA ASP A 332 -52.91 -40.38 -19.41
C ASP A 332 -53.32 -41.88 -19.58
N GLY A 333 -54.52 -42.20 -19.15
CA GLY A 333 -55.08 -43.52 -19.36
C GLY A 333 -55.31 -43.78 -20.85
N LYS A 334 -54.94 -44.99 -21.35
CA LYS A 334 -55.28 -45.44 -22.67
C LYS A 334 -56.40 -46.42 -22.50
N ILE A 335 -57.55 -46.13 -23.11
CA ILE A 335 -58.63 -47.10 -23.29
C ILE A 335 -58.25 -48.01 -24.46
N LYS A 336 -58.13 -49.33 -24.22
CA LYS A 336 -58.12 -50.33 -25.34
C LYS A 336 -59.54 -50.62 -25.63
N ALA A 337 -60.00 -50.31 -26.85
CA ALA A 337 -61.23 -50.75 -27.41
C ALA A 337 -61.10 -52.18 -28.00
#